data_3f15a72a9e40a77f01d50e78e6203e8a
#
_entry.id   3f15a72a9e40a77f01d50e78e6203e8a
#
_cell.length_a   1.000
_cell.length_b   1.000
_cell.length_c   1.000
_cell.angle_alpha   90.00
_cell.angle_beta   90.00
_cell.angle_gamma   90.00
#
_symmetry.space_group_name_H-M   'P 1'
#
loop_
_entity.id
_entity.type
_entity.pdbx_description
1 polymer ?
#
loop_
_entity_poly.entity_id
_entity_poly.type
_entity_poly.pdbx_seq_one_letter_code
_entity_poly.pdbx_strand_id
1 'polypeptide(L)'
;KIGMNITAFEFEDSIIVVDCGLAFPEDDMLGIDLVIPDVTYLKENIQKVKGFVITHGHEDHIGALSYVLREMNLPIYATKLTMGIIEKKLSEHNLLRSTRRNVVRHGQSINLGKFRIEFIKTNHSIQDAAALAIYSPAGIVVHTGDFKVDYTPVFGDAIDLQRFAEIGKKGVLALMSDSTNAERPGFTQSERTVGITFDHIFAEHQNTRIIIATFASNVDRVQQIINSACKYNRKVVVEGRSMVNIIQVAQELGYLNVPDKTLIEIDQLKNYPPEKTVLITTGSQGESMAALSRMAADVHKKVT
;
A
#
# COMPACT_ATOMS: atom_id res chain seq x y z
N LYS A 1 -13.59 10.90 7.85
CA LYS A 1 -12.73 11.47 6.81
C LYS A 1 -11.95 10.33 6.17
N ILE A 2 -11.88 10.27 4.89
CA ILE A 2 -11.04 9.31 4.15
C ILE A 2 -9.59 9.79 4.24
N GLY A 3 -8.67 8.87 4.55
CA GLY A 3 -7.24 9.17 4.74
C GLY A 3 -6.87 9.48 6.19
N MET A 4 -5.56 9.57 6.45
CA MET A 4 -4.96 9.82 7.77
C MET A 4 -5.46 8.83 8.84
N ASN A 5 -5.41 7.53 8.48
CA ASN A 5 -5.90 6.47 9.36
C ASN A 5 -4.97 6.27 10.56
N ILE A 6 -5.52 6.41 11.74
CA ILE A 6 -4.88 6.09 13.01
C ILE A 6 -5.96 5.76 14.04
N THR A 7 -5.83 4.62 14.71
CA THR A 7 -6.78 4.19 15.74
C THR A 7 -6.02 3.68 16.97
N ALA A 8 -6.27 4.28 18.12
CA ALA A 8 -5.73 3.80 19.39
C ALA A 8 -6.76 2.90 20.10
N PHE A 9 -6.31 1.72 20.50
CA PHE A 9 -7.07 0.83 21.38
C PHE A 9 -6.41 0.84 22.74
N GLU A 10 -7.16 1.19 23.77
CA GLU A 10 -6.68 1.22 25.15
C GLU A 10 -7.47 0.26 26.02
N PHE A 11 -6.74 -0.49 26.84
CA PHE A 11 -7.28 -1.28 27.92
C PHE A 11 -6.29 -1.24 29.10
N GLU A 12 -6.72 -0.65 30.23
CA GLU A 12 -5.92 -0.47 31.44
C GLU A 12 -4.55 0.21 31.18
N ASP A 13 -3.46 -0.56 31.30
CA ASP A 13 -2.06 -0.11 31.16
C ASP A 13 -1.47 -0.34 29.75
N SER A 14 -2.32 -0.65 28.81
CA SER A 14 -1.89 -1.05 27.48
C SER A 14 -2.63 -0.26 26.39
N ILE A 15 -1.86 0.35 25.48
CA ILE A 15 -2.35 1.00 24.27
C ILE A 15 -1.64 0.36 23.07
N ILE A 16 -2.40 -0.02 22.05
CA ILE A 16 -1.89 -0.34 20.72
C ILE A 16 -2.41 0.68 19.73
N VAL A 17 -1.62 0.97 18.70
CA VAL A 17 -2.01 1.91 17.66
C VAL A 17 -2.10 1.17 16.33
N VAL A 18 -3.26 1.17 15.72
CA VAL A 18 -3.49 0.59 14.41
C VAL A 18 -3.34 1.69 13.37
N ASP A 19 -2.39 1.49 12.45
CA ASP A 19 -1.98 2.41 11.40
C ASP A 19 -1.44 3.76 11.91
N CYS A 20 -0.84 4.53 11.03
CA CYS A 20 -0.34 5.89 11.29
C CYS A 20 -0.17 6.62 9.95
N GLY A 21 -1.30 6.97 9.37
CA GLY A 21 -1.39 7.54 8.03
C GLY A 21 -1.22 9.05 8.00
N LEU A 22 -0.90 9.57 6.83
CA LEU A 22 -0.95 10.99 6.53
C LEU A 22 -2.17 11.34 5.66
N ALA A 23 -2.48 12.63 5.59
CA ALA A 23 -3.35 13.19 4.57
C ALA A 23 -2.61 14.26 3.77
N PHE A 24 -3.07 14.50 2.56
CA PHE A 24 -2.63 15.67 1.79
C PHE A 24 -3.43 16.90 2.21
N PRO A 25 -2.81 18.09 2.15
CA PRO A 25 -3.51 19.33 2.50
C PRO A 25 -4.67 19.60 1.53
N GLU A 26 -5.68 20.31 2.01
CA GLU A 26 -6.75 20.85 1.18
C GLU A 26 -6.27 22.12 0.46
N ASP A 27 -6.94 22.54 -0.61
CA ASP A 27 -6.50 23.65 -1.47
C ASP A 27 -6.36 24.99 -0.75
N ASP A 28 -7.04 25.17 0.38
CA ASP A 28 -6.96 26.36 1.24
C ASP A 28 -5.80 26.34 2.25
N MET A 29 -5.11 25.21 2.38
CA MET A 29 -3.95 25.03 3.29
C MET A 29 -2.65 25.46 2.60
N LEU A 30 -2.51 26.73 2.27
CA LEU A 30 -1.34 27.26 1.55
C LEU A 30 -0.05 27.07 2.34
N GLY A 31 0.99 26.52 1.66
CA GLY A 31 2.32 26.31 2.24
C GLY A 31 2.43 25.09 3.15
N ILE A 32 1.40 24.25 3.19
CA ILE A 32 1.41 22.96 3.90
C ILE A 32 1.65 21.84 2.89
N ASP A 33 2.68 21.03 3.12
CA ASP A 33 3.01 19.88 2.25
C ASP A 33 2.28 18.60 2.68
N LEU A 34 2.11 18.39 3.99
CA LEU A 34 1.54 17.17 4.56
C LEU A 34 0.73 17.47 5.81
N VAL A 35 -0.31 16.69 6.06
CA VAL A 35 -1.09 16.70 7.29
C VAL A 35 -0.88 15.38 8.01
N ILE A 36 -0.40 15.44 9.26
CA ILE A 36 -0.18 14.27 10.11
C ILE A 36 -1.16 14.28 11.30
N PRO A 37 -1.47 13.11 11.89
CA PRO A 37 -2.38 13.06 13.03
C PRO A 37 -1.79 13.72 14.27
N ASP A 38 -2.65 14.30 15.10
CA ASP A 38 -2.29 14.71 16.45
C ASP A 38 -2.12 13.47 17.34
N VAL A 39 -0.89 13.30 17.84
CA VAL A 39 -0.51 12.17 18.69
C VAL A 39 -0.25 12.58 20.14
N THR A 40 -0.73 13.76 20.55
CA THR A 40 -0.54 14.30 21.92
C THR A 40 -0.99 13.29 22.98
N TYR A 41 -2.16 12.68 22.80
CA TYR A 41 -2.65 11.65 23.72
C TYR A 41 -1.69 10.47 23.89
N LEU A 42 -1.08 10.02 22.78
CA LEU A 42 -0.12 8.91 22.82
C LEU A 42 1.17 9.32 23.52
N LYS A 43 1.62 10.57 23.35
CA LYS A 43 2.81 11.12 24.03
C LYS A 43 2.60 11.21 25.55
N GLU A 44 1.45 11.71 25.96
CA GLU A 44 1.10 11.82 27.38
C GLU A 44 0.96 10.44 28.06
N ASN A 45 0.65 9.40 27.28
CA ASN A 45 0.49 8.03 27.78
C ASN A 45 1.58 7.07 27.25
N ILE A 46 2.75 7.57 26.89
CA ILE A 46 3.81 6.81 26.20
C ILE A 46 4.19 5.51 26.90
N GLN A 47 4.18 5.48 28.24
CA GLN A 47 4.48 4.29 29.04
C GLN A 47 3.48 3.14 28.83
N LYS A 48 2.26 3.44 28.40
CA LYS A 48 1.24 2.44 28.07
C LYS A 48 1.33 1.97 26.62
N VAL A 49 1.90 2.76 25.71
CA VAL A 49 1.90 2.47 24.26
C VAL A 49 2.87 1.33 23.97
N LYS A 50 2.35 0.24 23.40
CA LYS A 50 3.11 -0.99 23.12
C LYS A 50 3.66 -1.05 21.68
N GLY A 51 3.14 -0.25 20.76
CA GLY A 51 3.63 -0.15 19.40
C GLY A 51 2.55 0.10 18.35
N PHE A 52 3.01 0.21 17.11
CA PHE A 52 2.18 0.35 15.91
C PHE A 52 1.93 -1.01 15.26
N VAL A 53 0.68 -1.30 14.92
CA VAL A 53 0.24 -2.50 14.20
C VAL A 53 -0.33 -2.04 12.87
N ILE A 54 0.32 -2.38 11.77
CA ILE A 54 0.03 -1.82 10.47
C ILE A 54 -0.74 -2.82 9.61
N THR A 55 -1.85 -2.36 9.03
CA THR A 55 -2.71 -3.18 8.17
C THR A 55 -2.13 -3.36 6.79
N HIS A 56 -1.64 -2.28 6.14
CA HIS A 56 -1.04 -2.32 4.81
C HIS A 56 -0.22 -1.06 4.50
N GLY A 57 0.44 -1.02 3.34
CA GLY A 57 1.48 -0.06 3.00
C GLY A 57 1.04 1.19 2.23
N HIS A 58 -0.24 1.60 2.25
CA HIS A 58 -0.67 2.86 1.66
C HIS A 58 -0.30 4.07 2.52
N GLU A 59 -0.15 5.24 1.88
CA GLU A 59 0.30 6.47 2.53
C GLU A 59 -0.64 6.94 3.65
N ASP A 60 -1.92 6.77 3.46
CA ASP A 60 -2.95 7.10 4.45
C ASP A 60 -3.02 6.12 5.63
N HIS A 61 -2.15 5.08 5.63
CA HIS A 61 -1.97 4.11 6.71
C HIS A 61 -0.55 4.10 7.30
N ILE A 62 0.48 4.49 6.54
CA ILE A 62 1.88 4.48 7.02
C ILE A 62 2.61 5.82 6.88
N GLY A 63 2.03 6.78 6.16
CA GLY A 63 2.75 7.97 5.74
C GLY A 63 3.23 8.86 6.88
N ALA A 64 2.54 8.89 8.02
CA ALA A 64 2.94 9.69 9.18
C ALA A 64 3.97 8.99 10.10
N LEU A 65 4.24 7.69 9.92
CA LEU A 65 5.13 6.91 10.81
C LEU A 65 6.49 7.57 11.01
N SER A 66 7.14 8.02 9.93
CA SER A 66 8.47 8.63 10.03
C SER A 66 8.48 9.94 10.82
N TYR A 67 7.38 10.67 10.82
CA TYR A 67 7.23 11.90 11.59
C TYR A 67 6.96 11.61 13.06
N VAL A 68 6.04 10.71 13.33
CA VAL A 68 5.63 10.33 14.70
C VAL A 68 6.75 9.60 15.43
N LEU A 69 7.50 8.72 14.75
CA LEU A 69 8.62 7.97 15.35
C LEU A 69 9.82 8.82 15.74
N ARG A 70 9.97 10.03 15.17
CA ARG A 70 10.97 11.00 15.65
C ARG A 70 10.69 11.46 17.07
N GLU A 71 9.41 11.51 17.44
CA GLU A 71 8.96 11.98 18.74
C GLU A 71 8.71 10.82 19.72
N MET A 72 8.30 9.68 19.19
CA MET A 72 7.98 8.47 19.95
C MET A 72 8.57 7.22 19.27
N ASN A 73 9.75 6.79 19.68
CA ASN A 73 10.39 5.61 19.09
C ASN A 73 9.75 4.31 19.61
N LEU A 74 8.71 3.86 18.91
CA LEU A 74 7.91 2.68 19.25
C LEU A 74 8.15 1.54 18.24
N PRO A 75 7.98 0.27 18.66
CA PRO A 75 8.08 -0.86 17.74
C PRO A 75 6.95 -0.87 16.73
N ILE A 76 7.25 -1.35 15.52
CA ILE A 76 6.29 -1.54 14.42
C ILE A 76 6.11 -3.02 14.16
N TYR A 77 4.87 -3.42 13.87
CA TYR A 77 4.47 -4.77 13.48
C TYR A 77 3.71 -4.70 12.16
N ALA A 78 4.22 -5.32 11.11
CA ALA A 78 3.62 -5.28 9.78
C ALA A 78 3.97 -6.55 8.99
N THR A 79 3.21 -6.84 7.95
CA THR A 79 3.51 -7.89 6.98
C THR A 79 4.75 -7.55 6.16
N LYS A 80 5.31 -8.53 5.45
CA LYS A 80 6.65 -8.43 4.84
C LYS A 80 6.75 -7.29 3.81
N LEU A 81 5.79 -7.17 2.88
CA LEU A 81 5.82 -6.10 1.87
C LEU A 81 5.59 -4.74 2.52
N THR A 82 4.61 -4.64 3.41
CA THR A 82 4.33 -3.41 4.16
C THR A 82 5.56 -2.95 4.93
N MET A 83 6.26 -3.86 5.61
CA MET A 83 7.49 -3.53 6.34
C MET A 83 8.59 -3.06 5.39
N GLY A 84 8.77 -3.68 4.23
CA GLY A 84 9.76 -3.23 3.24
C GLY A 84 9.50 -1.79 2.74
N ILE A 85 8.25 -1.43 2.54
CA ILE A 85 7.86 -0.06 2.16
C ILE A 85 8.16 0.92 3.32
N ILE A 86 7.80 0.53 4.56
CA ILE A 86 8.12 1.32 5.76
C ILE A 86 9.63 1.51 5.91
N GLU A 87 10.43 0.49 5.68
CA GLU A 87 11.91 0.57 5.77
C GLU A 87 12.51 1.59 4.80
N LYS A 88 11.99 1.69 3.58
CA LYS A 88 12.38 2.75 2.63
C LYS A 88 12.12 4.14 3.21
N LYS A 89 10.91 4.37 3.75
CA LYS A 89 10.54 5.64 4.39
C LYS A 89 11.42 5.96 5.61
N LEU A 90 11.63 4.98 6.48
CA LEU A 90 12.50 5.14 7.65
C LEU A 90 13.96 5.46 7.25
N SER A 91 14.45 4.88 6.15
CA SER A 91 15.78 5.16 5.61
C SER A 91 15.89 6.62 5.13
N GLU A 92 14.89 7.12 4.41
CA GLU A 92 14.84 8.53 3.94
C GLU A 92 14.86 9.53 5.11
N HIS A 93 14.35 9.13 6.28
CA HIS A 93 14.32 9.96 7.50
C HIS A 93 15.43 9.63 8.51
N ASN A 94 16.40 8.76 8.18
CA ASN A 94 17.48 8.30 9.06
C ASN A 94 16.99 7.58 10.34
N LEU A 95 15.82 6.95 10.31
CA LEU A 95 15.20 6.25 11.44
C LEU A 95 15.37 4.72 11.37
N LEU A 96 15.90 4.19 10.27
CA LEU A 96 15.96 2.74 10.03
C LEU A 96 16.72 1.99 11.11
N ARG A 97 17.82 2.55 11.65
CA ARG A 97 18.66 1.91 12.66
C ARG A 97 18.08 1.97 14.07
N SER A 98 17.32 3.01 14.37
CA SER A 98 16.77 3.24 15.72
C SER A 98 15.41 2.58 15.94
N THR A 99 14.64 2.31 14.86
CA THR A 99 13.28 1.79 14.97
C THR A 99 13.27 0.26 15.02
N ARG A 100 12.61 -0.31 16.01
CA ARG A 100 12.38 -1.76 16.14
C ARG A 100 11.27 -2.18 15.18
N ARG A 101 11.59 -3.07 14.24
CA ARG A 101 10.70 -3.57 13.19
C ARG A 101 10.48 -5.06 13.36
N ASN A 102 9.22 -5.48 13.34
CA ASN A 102 8.82 -6.86 13.55
C ASN A 102 7.95 -7.29 12.37
N VAL A 103 8.50 -8.15 11.52
CA VAL A 103 7.74 -8.73 10.41
C VAL A 103 6.84 -9.83 10.92
N VAL A 104 5.57 -9.77 10.54
CA VAL A 104 4.54 -10.76 10.89
C VAL A 104 3.99 -11.42 9.63
N ARG A 105 3.30 -12.54 9.80
CA ARG A 105 2.65 -13.29 8.70
C ARG A 105 1.16 -13.37 8.93
N HIS A 106 0.40 -13.52 7.84
CA HIS A 106 -1.01 -13.88 7.96
C HIS A 106 -1.18 -15.16 8.76
N GLY A 107 -2.21 -15.20 9.60
CA GLY A 107 -2.45 -16.28 10.57
C GLY A 107 -1.63 -16.19 11.87
N GLN A 108 -0.61 -15.33 11.91
CA GLN A 108 0.20 -15.13 13.13
C GLN A 108 -0.55 -14.24 14.13
N SER A 109 -0.39 -14.57 15.42
CA SER A 109 -0.81 -13.71 16.54
C SER A 109 0.42 -13.16 17.29
N ILE A 110 0.33 -11.93 17.75
CA ILE A 110 1.30 -11.29 18.63
C ILE A 110 0.62 -10.81 19.91
N ASN A 111 1.38 -10.70 20.98
CA ASN A 111 0.89 -10.18 22.26
C ASN A 111 1.56 -8.83 22.55
N LEU A 112 0.74 -7.81 22.79
CA LEU A 112 1.15 -6.45 23.12
C LEU A 112 0.41 -5.98 24.38
N GLY A 113 1.02 -6.13 25.53
CA GLY A 113 0.36 -5.87 26.81
C GLY A 113 -0.88 -6.74 26.99
N LYS A 114 -2.03 -6.13 27.22
CA LYS A 114 -3.33 -6.81 27.40
C LYS A 114 -3.98 -7.25 26.09
N PHE A 115 -3.39 -6.93 24.94
CA PHE A 115 -3.93 -7.26 23.63
C PHE A 115 -3.21 -8.45 23.00
N ARG A 116 -3.97 -9.38 22.41
CA ARG A 116 -3.49 -10.36 21.44
C ARG A 116 -4.06 -9.98 20.06
N ILE A 117 -3.21 -9.74 19.11
CA ILE A 117 -3.56 -9.28 17.78
C ILE A 117 -3.24 -10.39 16.78
N GLU A 118 -4.24 -10.82 16.03
CA GLU A 118 -4.11 -11.79 14.94
C GLU A 118 -4.21 -11.09 13.59
N PHE A 119 -3.26 -11.39 12.70
CA PHE A 119 -3.21 -10.85 11.33
C PHE A 119 -3.95 -11.80 10.40
N ILE A 120 -5.04 -11.34 9.79
CA ILE A 120 -5.90 -12.13 8.91
C ILE A 120 -5.65 -11.71 7.48
N LYS A 121 -5.51 -12.67 6.56
CA LYS A 121 -5.34 -12.41 5.14
C LYS A 121 -6.54 -11.67 4.58
N THR A 122 -6.28 -10.52 3.95
CA THR A 122 -7.28 -9.81 3.15
C THR A 122 -6.75 -9.49 1.76
N ASN A 123 -7.61 -9.05 0.83
CA ASN A 123 -7.21 -8.52 -0.47
C ASN A 123 -7.49 -7.01 -0.52
N HIS A 124 -6.59 -6.29 -1.12
CA HIS A 124 -6.72 -4.86 -1.39
C HIS A 124 -5.99 -4.52 -2.69
N SER A 125 -5.86 -3.24 -3.04
CA SER A 125 -5.08 -2.79 -4.20
C SER A 125 -3.57 -2.85 -4.00
N ILE A 126 -3.12 -3.18 -2.80
CA ILE A 126 -1.73 -3.50 -2.46
C ILE A 126 -1.64 -4.93 -1.92
N GLN A 127 -0.60 -5.64 -2.31
CA GLN A 127 -0.37 -7.00 -1.82
C GLN A 127 -0.02 -6.99 -0.32
N ASP A 128 -0.20 -8.15 0.30
CA ASP A 128 0.19 -8.42 1.70
C ASP A 128 -0.60 -7.61 2.73
N ALA A 129 -1.77 -7.05 2.35
CA ALA A 129 -2.67 -6.38 3.27
C ALA A 129 -3.25 -7.37 4.30
N ALA A 130 -3.48 -6.90 5.52
CA ALA A 130 -4.01 -7.68 6.62
C ALA A 130 -5.15 -6.96 7.33
N ALA A 131 -6.21 -7.71 7.63
CA ALA A 131 -7.16 -7.34 8.66
C ALA A 131 -6.65 -7.81 10.03
N LEU A 132 -7.19 -7.25 11.09
CA LEU A 132 -6.76 -7.52 12.46
C LEU A 132 -7.93 -8.02 13.30
N ALA A 133 -7.74 -9.15 14.01
CA ALA A 133 -8.60 -9.50 15.13
C ALA A 133 -7.86 -9.14 16.43
N ILE A 134 -8.41 -8.19 17.16
CA ILE A 134 -7.83 -7.62 18.37
C ILE A 134 -8.61 -8.16 19.56
N TYR A 135 -7.96 -9.06 20.29
CA TYR A 135 -8.51 -9.70 21.48
C TYR A 135 -8.05 -8.94 22.71
N SER A 136 -8.99 -8.59 23.56
CA SER A 136 -8.75 -7.98 24.86
C SER A 136 -9.65 -8.64 25.92
N PRO A 137 -9.45 -8.38 27.23
CA PRO A 137 -10.37 -8.85 28.26
C PRO A 137 -11.80 -8.29 28.10
N ALA A 138 -11.97 -7.16 27.42
CA ALA A 138 -13.30 -6.58 27.12
C ALA A 138 -14.05 -7.29 25.98
N GLY A 139 -13.32 -8.01 25.11
CA GLY A 139 -13.90 -8.69 23.96
C GLY A 139 -13.04 -8.62 22.71
N ILE A 140 -13.60 -9.02 21.57
CA ILE A 140 -12.93 -9.07 20.28
C ILE A 140 -13.36 -7.89 19.43
N VAL A 141 -12.41 -7.12 18.94
CA VAL A 141 -12.64 -6.12 17.89
C VAL A 141 -12.03 -6.63 16.60
N VAL A 142 -12.78 -6.58 15.50
CA VAL A 142 -12.26 -6.86 14.16
C VAL A 142 -12.10 -5.53 13.42
N HIS A 143 -10.87 -5.24 13.00
CA HIS A 143 -10.52 -4.10 12.14
C HIS A 143 -10.14 -4.63 10.77
N THR A 144 -10.92 -4.33 9.75
CA THR A 144 -10.72 -4.93 8.41
C THR A 144 -9.47 -4.39 7.70
N GLY A 145 -8.96 -3.23 8.10
CA GLY A 145 -8.16 -2.42 7.20
C GLY A 145 -8.97 -2.09 5.95
N ASP A 146 -8.31 -1.66 4.91
CA ASP A 146 -8.93 -1.54 3.58
C ASP A 146 -8.99 -2.90 2.91
N PHE A 147 -10.12 -3.24 2.31
CA PHE A 147 -10.30 -4.56 1.72
C PHE A 147 -11.22 -4.58 0.51
N LYS A 148 -11.08 -5.62 -0.28
CA LYS A 148 -12.05 -6.09 -1.26
C LYS A 148 -12.22 -7.60 -1.16
N VAL A 149 -13.36 -8.12 -1.55
CA VAL A 149 -13.57 -9.56 -1.69
C VAL A 149 -13.22 -9.94 -3.13
N ASP A 150 -12.05 -10.54 -3.33
CA ASP A 150 -11.57 -11.01 -4.63
C ASP A 150 -11.27 -12.52 -4.54
N TYR A 151 -12.05 -13.34 -5.21
CA TYR A 151 -11.87 -14.80 -5.22
C TYR A 151 -10.82 -15.27 -6.24
N THR A 152 -10.37 -14.39 -7.12
CA THR A 152 -9.40 -14.66 -8.17
C THR A 152 -8.30 -13.60 -8.22
N PRO A 153 -7.59 -13.36 -7.11
CA PRO A 153 -6.54 -12.34 -7.06
C PRO A 153 -5.43 -12.64 -8.10
N VAL A 154 -4.69 -11.62 -8.48
CA VAL A 154 -3.56 -11.77 -9.42
C VAL A 154 -2.42 -12.49 -8.75
N PHE A 155 -2.17 -12.20 -7.48
CA PHE A 155 -1.10 -12.79 -6.68
C PHE A 155 -1.61 -13.27 -5.32
N GLY A 156 -1.10 -14.42 -4.88
CA GLY A 156 -1.41 -14.99 -3.58
C GLY A 156 -2.84 -15.55 -3.47
N ASP A 157 -3.30 -15.70 -2.25
CA ASP A 157 -4.59 -16.33 -1.94
C ASP A 157 -5.69 -15.28 -1.80
N ALA A 158 -6.95 -15.72 -1.95
CA ALA A 158 -8.14 -14.93 -1.66
C ALA A 158 -8.19 -14.52 -0.18
N ILE A 159 -9.04 -13.54 0.13
CA ILE A 159 -9.35 -13.14 1.50
C ILE A 159 -9.82 -14.34 2.33
N ASP A 160 -9.34 -14.46 3.56
CA ASP A 160 -9.67 -15.57 4.46
C ASP A 160 -11.04 -15.37 5.14
N LEU A 161 -12.11 -15.47 4.36
CA LEU A 161 -13.49 -15.36 4.87
C LEU A 161 -13.83 -16.46 5.89
N GLN A 162 -13.19 -17.64 5.78
CA GLN A 162 -13.39 -18.70 6.76
C GLN A 162 -12.94 -18.23 8.15
N ARG A 163 -11.79 -17.59 8.23
CA ARG A 163 -11.27 -17.11 9.51
C ARG A 163 -12.16 -16.02 10.12
N PHE A 164 -12.68 -15.11 9.30
CA PHE A 164 -13.66 -14.13 9.78
C PHE A 164 -14.92 -14.80 10.34
N ALA A 165 -15.44 -15.83 9.67
CA ALA A 165 -16.61 -16.56 10.15
C ALA A 165 -16.33 -17.29 11.47
N GLU A 166 -15.15 -17.90 11.63
CA GLU A 166 -14.74 -18.55 12.89
C GLU A 166 -14.64 -17.57 14.05
N ILE A 167 -14.13 -16.35 13.81
CA ILE A 167 -14.06 -15.29 14.81
C ILE A 167 -15.47 -14.80 15.13
N GLY A 168 -16.31 -14.61 14.12
CA GLY A 168 -17.71 -14.21 14.30
C GLY A 168 -18.49 -15.14 15.21
N LYS A 169 -18.26 -16.47 15.11
CA LYS A 169 -18.88 -17.47 16.00
C LYS A 169 -18.49 -17.33 17.48
N LYS A 170 -17.35 -16.71 17.79
CA LYS A 170 -16.90 -16.45 19.17
C LYS A 170 -17.56 -15.25 19.82
N GLY A 171 -18.27 -14.46 19.03
CA GLY A 171 -18.81 -13.17 19.42
C GLY A 171 -17.79 -12.03 19.20
N VAL A 172 -18.18 -11.03 18.44
CA VAL A 172 -17.37 -9.83 18.14
C VAL A 172 -18.02 -8.63 18.80
N LEU A 173 -17.28 -7.92 19.63
CA LEU A 173 -17.72 -6.73 20.33
C LEU A 173 -17.98 -5.57 19.36
N ALA A 174 -17.05 -5.38 18.39
CA ALA A 174 -17.16 -4.35 17.37
C ALA A 174 -16.50 -4.80 16.08
N LEU A 175 -17.11 -4.44 14.94
CA LEU A 175 -16.54 -4.55 13.61
C LEU A 175 -16.26 -3.14 13.08
N MET A 176 -14.98 -2.81 12.89
CA MET A 176 -14.51 -1.60 12.25
C MET A 176 -14.20 -1.94 10.78
N SER A 177 -15.14 -1.66 9.90
CA SER A 177 -15.07 -2.05 8.50
C SER A 177 -14.80 -0.86 7.59
N ASP A 178 -13.90 -1.04 6.62
CA ASP A 178 -13.82 -0.16 5.46
C ASP A 178 -15.22 0.00 4.84
N SER A 179 -15.60 1.24 4.65
CA SER A 179 -16.90 1.62 4.11
C SER A 179 -16.81 2.69 3.01
N THR A 180 -15.62 2.86 2.42
CA THR A 180 -15.31 3.89 1.42
C THR A 180 -16.30 3.91 0.25
N ASN A 181 -16.74 2.75 -0.21
CA ASN A 181 -17.69 2.60 -1.32
C ASN A 181 -19.07 2.07 -0.87
N ALA A 182 -19.42 2.17 0.41
CA ALA A 182 -20.64 1.56 0.94
C ALA A 182 -21.94 2.11 0.31
N GLU A 183 -21.93 3.36 -0.15
CA GLU A 183 -23.08 4.00 -0.81
C GLU A 183 -23.14 3.75 -2.33
N ARG A 184 -22.11 3.16 -2.93
CA ARG A 184 -22.10 2.88 -4.37
C ARG A 184 -22.74 1.53 -4.65
N PRO A 185 -23.79 1.47 -5.49
CA PRO A 185 -24.37 0.20 -5.90
C PRO A 185 -23.40 -0.61 -6.76
N GLY A 186 -23.46 -1.94 -6.64
CA GLY A 186 -22.63 -2.86 -7.41
C GLY A 186 -21.51 -3.50 -6.57
N PHE A 187 -20.45 -3.92 -7.24
CA PHE A 187 -19.29 -4.57 -6.61
C PHE A 187 -18.01 -4.26 -7.37
N THR A 188 -16.88 -4.35 -6.69
CA THR A 188 -15.55 -4.22 -7.31
C THR A 188 -15.17 -5.53 -8.00
N GLN A 189 -14.85 -5.46 -9.30
CA GLN A 189 -14.38 -6.62 -10.05
C GLN A 189 -12.98 -7.07 -9.59
N SER A 190 -12.63 -8.33 -9.91
CA SER A 190 -11.28 -8.84 -9.68
C SER A 190 -10.25 -8.02 -10.46
N GLU A 191 -9.10 -7.79 -9.84
CA GLU A 191 -7.96 -7.12 -10.49
C GLU A 191 -7.49 -7.87 -11.76
N ARG A 192 -7.73 -9.17 -11.84
CA ARG A 192 -7.42 -10.00 -13.03
C ARG A 192 -8.12 -9.51 -14.30
N THR A 193 -9.31 -8.90 -14.20
CA THR A 193 -10.04 -8.38 -15.35
C THR A 193 -9.30 -7.22 -16.04
N VAL A 194 -8.53 -6.46 -15.27
CA VAL A 194 -7.69 -5.38 -15.80
C VAL A 194 -6.59 -5.91 -16.72
N GLY A 195 -6.01 -7.08 -16.40
CA GLY A 195 -5.01 -7.73 -17.23
C GLY A 195 -5.56 -8.12 -18.62
N ILE A 196 -6.82 -8.56 -18.69
CA ILE A 196 -7.48 -8.85 -19.98
C ILE A 196 -7.58 -7.55 -20.81
N THR A 197 -7.96 -6.45 -20.16
CA THR A 197 -8.04 -5.14 -20.83
C THR A 197 -6.65 -4.69 -21.33
N PHE A 198 -5.59 -4.90 -20.56
CA PHE A 198 -4.23 -4.61 -21.05
C PHE A 198 -3.88 -5.41 -22.28
N ASP A 199 -4.17 -6.70 -22.31
CA ASP A 199 -3.89 -7.53 -23.48
C ASP A 199 -4.61 -7.00 -24.74
N HIS A 200 -5.85 -6.54 -24.63
CA HIS A 200 -6.58 -5.91 -25.74
C HIS A 200 -5.90 -4.60 -26.19
N ILE A 201 -5.57 -3.71 -25.26
CA ILE A 201 -4.89 -2.44 -25.55
C ILE A 201 -3.54 -2.70 -26.26
N PHE A 202 -2.75 -3.65 -25.77
CA PHE A 202 -1.46 -3.97 -26.38
C PHE A 202 -1.61 -4.59 -27.79
N ALA A 203 -2.67 -5.36 -28.02
CA ALA A 203 -2.97 -5.93 -29.33
C ALA A 203 -3.37 -4.86 -30.36
N GLU A 204 -4.17 -3.88 -29.94
CA GLU A 204 -4.68 -2.81 -30.83
C GLU A 204 -3.62 -1.74 -31.11
N HIS A 205 -2.73 -1.45 -30.17
CA HIS A 205 -1.76 -0.35 -30.26
C HIS A 205 -0.32 -0.84 -30.51
N GLN A 206 -0.14 -1.72 -31.53
CA GLN A 206 1.17 -2.31 -31.81
C GLN A 206 2.20 -1.33 -32.39
N ASN A 207 1.77 -0.23 -32.99
CA ASN A 207 2.62 0.73 -33.70
C ASN A 207 2.87 2.04 -32.92
N THR A 208 2.47 2.08 -31.64
CA THR A 208 2.59 3.29 -30.81
C THR A 208 3.20 2.95 -29.45
N ARG A 209 3.79 3.96 -28.80
CA ARG A 209 4.17 3.86 -27.38
C ARG A 209 2.92 3.81 -26.51
N ILE A 210 2.94 2.97 -25.50
CA ILE A 210 1.88 2.89 -24.49
C ILE A 210 2.39 3.53 -23.21
N ILE A 211 1.63 4.45 -22.65
CA ILE A 211 1.89 5.05 -21.31
C ILE A 211 0.71 4.70 -20.42
N ILE A 212 1.00 4.08 -19.29
CA ILE A 212 0.01 3.63 -18.32
C ILE A 212 0.27 4.31 -16.99
N ALA A 213 -0.67 5.15 -16.56
CA ALA A 213 -0.64 5.72 -15.21
C ALA A 213 -1.40 4.84 -14.24
N THR A 214 -0.78 4.57 -13.09
CA THR A 214 -1.40 3.79 -12.02
C THR A 214 -0.85 4.22 -10.66
N PHE A 215 -1.49 3.76 -9.58
CA PHE A 215 -0.94 3.93 -8.25
C PHE A 215 0.34 3.10 -8.08
N ALA A 216 1.36 3.70 -7.50
CA ALA A 216 2.65 3.07 -7.27
C ALA A 216 2.54 1.78 -6.42
N SER A 217 1.60 1.77 -5.47
CA SER A 217 1.37 0.67 -4.54
C SER A 217 0.62 -0.53 -5.16
N ASN A 218 0.00 -0.38 -6.34
CA ASN A 218 -0.73 -1.48 -6.98
C ASN A 218 0.23 -2.40 -7.75
N VAL A 219 0.98 -3.20 -6.99
CA VAL A 219 1.99 -4.14 -7.51
C VAL A 219 1.37 -5.18 -8.43
N ASP A 220 0.14 -5.63 -8.16
CA ASP A 220 -0.58 -6.58 -9.00
C ASP A 220 -0.85 -6.02 -10.40
N ARG A 221 -1.23 -4.75 -10.49
CA ARG A 221 -1.43 -4.07 -11.78
C ARG A 221 -0.14 -3.91 -12.53
N VAL A 222 0.94 -3.53 -11.84
CA VAL A 222 2.27 -3.46 -12.44
C VAL A 222 2.71 -4.83 -12.98
N GLN A 223 2.47 -5.92 -12.24
CA GLN A 223 2.76 -7.27 -12.73
C GLN A 223 1.98 -7.59 -14.01
N GLN A 224 0.71 -7.25 -14.07
CA GLN A 224 -0.10 -7.49 -15.27
C GLN A 224 0.39 -6.68 -16.47
N ILE A 225 0.79 -5.42 -16.27
CA ILE A 225 1.39 -4.59 -17.33
C ILE A 225 2.70 -5.21 -17.84
N ILE A 226 3.58 -5.67 -16.94
CA ILE A 226 4.84 -6.33 -17.29
C ILE A 226 4.57 -7.61 -18.08
N ASN A 227 3.60 -8.41 -17.66
CA ASN A 227 3.21 -9.64 -18.37
C ASN A 227 2.75 -9.36 -19.80
N SER A 228 1.88 -8.35 -20.00
CA SER A 228 1.44 -7.93 -21.32
C SER A 228 2.59 -7.35 -22.14
N ALA A 229 3.46 -6.53 -21.56
CA ALA A 229 4.64 -6.00 -22.23
C ALA A 229 5.56 -7.13 -22.74
N CYS A 230 5.82 -8.15 -21.94
CA CYS A 230 6.61 -9.32 -22.32
C CYS A 230 5.94 -10.08 -23.47
N LYS A 231 4.63 -10.31 -23.41
CA LYS A 231 3.87 -11.01 -24.43
C LYS A 231 3.98 -10.32 -25.80
N TYR A 232 4.05 -8.98 -25.83
CA TYR A 232 4.17 -8.17 -27.03
C TYR A 232 5.60 -7.69 -27.33
N ASN A 233 6.63 -8.29 -26.68
CA ASN A 233 8.05 -7.96 -26.89
C ASN A 233 8.37 -6.48 -26.71
N ARG A 234 7.83 -5.86 -25.64
CA ARG A 234 8.09 -4.46 -25.30
C ARG A 234 8.98 -4.35 -24.07
N LYS A 235 9.80 -3.32 -24.05
CA LYS A 235 10.59 -2.89 -22.87
C LYS A 235 9.70 -2.03 -21.97
N VAL A 236 9.90 -2.16 -20.68
CA VAL A 236 9.14 -1.40 -19.67
C VAL A 236 10.05 -0.39 -18.99
N VAL A 237 9.61 0.85 -18.96
CA VAL A 237 10.23 1.93 -18.19
C VAL A 237 9.30 2.29 -17.05
N VAL A 238 9.85 2.46 -15.87
CA VAL A 238 9.11 2.89 -14.68
C VAL A 238 9.51 4.32 -14.34
N GLU A 239 8.52 5.20 -14.20
CA GLU A 239 8.78 6.62 -13.92
C GLU A 239 7.94 7.13 -12.76
N GLY A 240 8.57 7.95 -11.92
CA GLY A 240 8.04 8.44 -10.65
C GLY A 240 8.75 7.82 -9.45
N ARG A 241 9.23 8.67 -8.53
CA ARG A 241 10.06 8.23 -7.38
C ARG A 241 9.39 7.14 -6.54
N SER A 242 8.12 7.35 -6.18
CA SER A 242 7.37 6.38 -5.38
C SER A 242 7.17 5.06 -6.13
N MET A 243 6.90 5.11 -7.44
CA MET A 243 6.75 3.92 -8.29
C MET A 243 8.04 3.10 -8.32
N VAL A 244 9.18 3.74 -8.59
CA VAL A 244 10.50 3.08 -8.63
C VAL A 244 10.81 2.43 -7.28
N ASN A 245 10.61 3.16 -6.17
CA ASN A 245 10.88 2.65 -4.83
C ASN A 245 10.04 1.41 -4.49
N ILE A 246 8.74 1.45 -4.75
CA ILE A 246 7.83 0.33 -4.41
C ILE A 246 8.10 -0.87 -5.30
N ILE A 247 8.33 -0.67 -6.61
CA ILE A 247 8.67 -1.76 -7.54
C ILE A 247 9.98 -2.43 -7.14
N GLN A 248 10.99 -1.66 -6.76
CA GLN A 248 12.25 -2.21 -6.28
C GLN A 248 12.03 -3.09 -5.04
N VAL A 249 11.32 -2.59 -4.03
CA VAL A 249 11.01 -3.36 -2.81
C VAL A 249 10.22 -4.62 -3.15
N ALA A 250 9.19 -4.51 -4.00
CA ALA A 250 8.35 -5.65 -4.38
C ALA A 250 9.16 -6.72 -5.12
N GLN A 251 10.08 -6.32 -5.98
CA GLN A 251 10.98 -7.23 -6.70
C GLN A 251 11.98 -7.92 -5.76
N GLU A 252 12.66 -7.16 -4.90
CA GLU A 252 13.62 -7.68 -3.91
C GLU A 252 12.97 -8.68 -2.95
N LEU A 253 11.71 -8.45 -2.58
CA LEU A 253 10.97 -9.32 -1.65
C LEU A 253 10.23 -10.47 -2.33
N GLY A 254 10.22 -10.54 -3.68
CA GLY A 254 9.60 -11.61 -4.46
C GLY A 254 8.09 -11.45 -4.70
N TYR A 255 7.55 -10.23 -4.54
CA TYR A 255 6.16 -9.90 -4.86
C TYR A 255 5.96 -9.48 -6.32
N LEU A 256 7.03 -9.18 -7.04
CA LEU A 256 7.01 -8.83 -8.45
C LEU A 256 8.02 -9.70 -9.20
N ASN A 257 7.56 -10.38 -10.24
CA ASN A 257 8.40 -11.18 -11.14
C ASN A 257 8.65 -10.39 -12.42
N VAL A 258 9.90 -10.02 -12.64
CA VAL A 258 10.34 -9.29 -13.82
C VAL A 258 11.31 -10.14 -14.61
N PRO A 259 10.95 -10.60 -15.82
CA PRO A 259 11.88 -11.32 -16.68
C PRO A 259 13.10 -10.46 -17.03
N ASP A 260 14.25 -11.11 -17.16
CA ASP A 260 15.51 -10.44 -17.49
C ASP A 260 15.38 -9.51 -18.70
N LYS A 261 16.03 -8.36 -18.61
CA LYS A 261 16.09 -7.33 -19.68
C LYS A 261 14.71 -6.73 -20.07
N THR A 262 13.67 -6.96 -19.28
CA THR A 262 12.35 -6.34 -19.53
C THR A 262 12.30 -4.91 -19.04
N LEU A 263 12.74 -4.66 -17.79
CA LEU A 263 12.89 -3.28 -17.28
C LEU A 263 14.14 -2.65 -17.86
N ILE A 264 14.02 -1.41 -18.30
CA ILE A 264 15.11 -0.55 -18.75
C ILE A 264 15.03 0.80 -18.03
N GLU A 265 16.18 1.43 -17.87
CA GLU A 265 16.27 2.79 -17.32
C GLU A 265 15.67 3.80 -18.32
N ILE A 266 15.10 4.89 -17.80
CA ILE A 266 14.51 5.94 -18.63
C ILE A 266 15.49 6.52 -19.65
N ASP A 267 16.80 6.59 -19.35
CA ASP A 267 17.84 7.07 -20.25
C ASP A 267 18.08 6.14 -21.45
N GLN A 268 17.69 4.88 -21.33
CA GLN A 268 17.78 3.88 -22.42
C GLN A 268 16.58 3.95 -23.36
N LEU A 269 15.51 4.69 -23.01
CA LEU A 269 14.30 4.80 -23.81
C LEU A 269 14.58 5.24 -25.25
N LYS A 270 15.54 6.15 -25.45
CA LYS A 270 15.99 6.62 -26.77
C LYS A 270 16.58 5.56 -27.68
N ASN A 271 16.99 4.41 -27.12
CA ASN A 271 17.60 3.31 -27.87
C ASN A 271 16.55 2.35 -28.46
N TYR A 272 15.27 2.58 -28.17
CA TYR A 272 14.17 1.72 -28.61
C TYR A 272 13.13 2.55 -29.37
N PRO A 273 12.57 2.01 -30.47
CA PRO A 273 11.48 2.68 -31.14
C PRO A 273 10.23 2.75 -30.26
N PRO A 274 9.37 3.76 -30.42
CA PRO A 274 8.22 3.98 -29.55
C PRO A 274 7.33 2.74 -29.34
N GLU A 275 7.04 2.02 -30.41
CA GLU A 275 6.20 0.81 -30.41
C GLU A 275 6.79 -0.37 -29.64
N LYS A 276 8.07 -0.32 -29.31
CA LYS A 276 8.76 -1.34 -28.49
C LYS A 276 8.87 -0.94 -27.00
N THR A 277 8.18 0.10 -26.58
CA THR A 277 8.29 0.61 -25.23
C THR A 277 6.93 0.79 -24.55
N VAL A 278 6.90 0.60 -23.25
CA VAL A 278 5.78 0.88 -22.35
C VAL A 278 6.32 1.69 -21.18
N LEU A 279 5.66 2.78 -20.84
CA LEU A 279 5.96 3.55 -19.65
C LEU A 279 4.90 3.28 -18.58
N ILE A 280 5.33 2.91 -17.38
CA ILE A 280 4.49 2.84 -16.18
C ILE A 280 4.81 4.07 -15.34
N THR A 281 3.80 4.86 -14.99
CA THR A 281 4.01 6.16 -14.36
C THR A 281 2.97 6.45 -13.27
N THR A 282 3.29 7.39 -12.39
CA THR A 282 2.33 8.00 -11.47
C THR A 282 1.53 9.10 -12.17
N GLY A 283 0.42 9.52 -11.56
CA GLY A 283 -0.40 10.61 -12.08
C GLY A 283 -1.78 10.18 -12.60
N SER A 284 -2.27 9.01 -12.15
CA SER A 284 -3.58 8.49 -12.54
C SER A 284 -4.76 9.35 -12.07
N GLN A 285 -4.56 10.25 -11.11
CA GLN A 285 -5.56 11.19 -10.61
C GLN A 285 -5.33 12.63 -11.09
N GLY A 286 -4.37 12.85 -12.00
CA GLY A 286 -4.07 14.19 -12.53
C GLY A 286 -3.26 15.06 -11.58
N GLU A 287 -2.56 14.50 -10.61
CA GLU A 287 -1.72 15.23 -9.67
C GLU A 287 -0.67 16.05 -10.43
N SER A 288 -0.60 17.35 -10.16
CA SER A 288 0.19 18.30 -10.94
C SER A 288 1.70 18.00 -10.97
N MET A 289 2.23 17.44 -9.88
CA MET A 289 3.65 17.09 -9.77
C MET A 289 3.97 15.66 -10.22
N ALA A 290 2.97 14.86 -10.58
CA ALA A 290 3.17 13.50 -11.03
C ALA A 290 3.90 13.42 -12.39
N ALA A 291 4.53 12.28 -12.64
CA ALA A 291 5.32 12.11 -13.87
C ALA A 291 4.46 12.25 -15.13
N LEU A 292 3.24 11.68 -15.15
CA LEU A 292 2.34 11.83 -16.29
C LEU A 292 1.97 13.28 -16.58
N SER A 293 1.60 14.05 -15.55
CA SER A 293 1.25 15.47 -15.69
C SER A 293 2.40 16.29 -16.25
N ARG A 294 3.64 16.01 -15.81
CA ARG A 294 4.84 16.65 -16.35
C ARG A 294 5.14 16.25 -17.80
N MET A 295 4.86 15.00 -18.19
CA MET A 295 4.94 14.56 -19.59
C MET A 295 3.91 15.28 -20.46
N ALA A 296 2.67 15.36 -19.99
CA ALA A 296 1.58 16.04 -20.70
C ALA A 296 1.82 17.55 -20.89
N ALA A 297 2.50 18.19 -19.94
CA ALA A 297 2.87 19.60 -19.99
C ALA A 297 4.21 19.86 -20.74
N ASP A 298 4.82 18.83 -21.34
CA ASP A 298 6.14 18.88 -22.00
C ASP A 298 7.28 19.45 -21.12
N VAL A 299 7.17 19.26 -19.82
CA VAL A 299 8.21 19.65 -18.84
C VAL A 299 8.96 18.44 -18.24
N HIS A 300 8.67 17.26 -18.75
CA HIS A 300 9.40 16.06 -18.34
C HIS A 300 10.76 15.99 -19.07
N LYS A 301 11.84 15.84 -18.31
CA LYS A 301 13.21 15.97 -18.85
C LYS A 301 13.62 14.93 -19.90
N LYS A 302 12.93 13.80 -20.00
CA LYS A 302 13.36 12.63 -20.78
C LYS A 302 12.27 12.03 -21.68
N VAL A 303 11.04 12.49 -21.57
CA VAL A 303 9.90 12.05 -22.38
C VAL A 303 9.23 13.29 -22.91
N THR A 304 9.28 13.46 -24.22
CA THR A 304 8.63 14.49 -25.03
C THR A 304 7.58 13.87 -25.91
#